data_97a796da5ccab5572fc4101d0d8466e8
#
_entry.id   97a796da5ccab5572fc4101d0d8466e8
#
_cell.length_a   1.000
_cell.length_b   1.000
_cell.length_c   1.000
_cell.angle_alpha   90.00
_cell.angle_beta   90.00
_cell.angle_gamma   90.00
#
_symmetry.space_group_name_H-M   'P 1'
#
loop_
_entity.id
_entity.type
_entity.pdbx_description
1 polymer ?
#
loop_
_entity_poly.entity_id
_entity_poly.type
_entity_poly.pdbx_seq_one_letter_code
_entity_poly.pdbx_strand_id
1 'polypeptide(L)'
;MRKCIAVLHDALAKVADPILRESLGCLLSHFHPEWGDREPLDVFNRLLAKNLGRAGPRKAGHTDVRAEQIASQREQWTTADLGKLRRGHSDPAGVDVACPIILAEYAGETRVLDGNHRINRWVNENDSRMHDVIIHTVANAVGFVDLSPDTGGA
;
A
#
# COMPACT_ATOMS: atom_id res chain seq x y z
N MET A 1 -4.64 8.53 18.92
CA MET A 1 -4.72 7.75 17.67
C MET A 1 -5.31 8.60 16.58
N ARG A 2 -4.64 8.62 15.48
CA ARG A 2 -5.09 9.37 14.33
C ARG A 2 -6.14 8.56 13.58
N LYS A 3 -7.29 9.16 13.34
CA LYS A 3 -8.36 8.46 12.61
C LYS A 3 -7.96 8.31 11.14
N CYS A 4 -8.27 7.15 10.60
CA CYS A 4 -8.17 6.94 9.17
C CYS A 4 -9.39 7.60 8.53
N ILE A 5 -9.17 8.75 7.93
CA ILE A 5 -10.24 9.47 7.26
C ILE A 5 -10.03 9.30 5.77
N ALA A 6 -10.97 8.62 5.12
CA ALA A 6 -10.94 8.52 3.68
C ALA A 6 -11.05 9.92 3.08
N VAL A 7 -10.13 10.24 2.20
CA VAL A 7 -10.17 11.51 1.50
C VAL A 7 -11.37 11.48 0.55
N LEU A 8 -12.17 12.55 0.59
CA LEU A 8 -13.24 12.71 -0.37
C LEU A 8 -12.61 13.09 -1.71
N HIS A 9 -12.68 12.15 -2.64
CA HIS A 9 -12.14 12.35 -3.97
C HIS A 9 -13.14 11.79 -4.97
N ASP A 10 -13.49 12.58 -5.96
CA ASP A 10 -14.51 12.19 -6.94
C ASP A 10 -14.19 10.86 -7.61
N ALA A 11 -12.91 10.61 -7.87
CA ALA A 11 -12.48 9.37 -8.52
C ALA A 11 -12.72 8.13 -7.65
N LEU A 12 -12.79 8.27 -6.32
CA LEU A 12 -13.06 7.13 -5.45
C LEU A 12 -14.48 6.60 -5.66
N ALA A 13 -15.42 7.47 -5.96
CA ALA A 13 -16.78 7.04 -6.21
C ALA A 13 -16.89 6.14 -7.45
N LYS A 14 -15.93 6.19 -8.34
CA LYS A 14 -15.90 5.38 -9.56
C LYS A 14 -15.29 4.00 -9.34
N VAL A 15 -14.70 3.75 -8.19
CA VAL A 15 -14.13 2.44 -7.85
C VAL A 15 -15.24 1.52 -7.43
N ALA A 16 -15.48 0.46 -8.19
CA ALA A 16 -16.62 -0.43 -7.96
C ALA A 16 -16.46 -1.28 -6.71
N ASP A 17 -15.26 -1.80 -6.47
CA ASP A 17 -14.98 -2.66 -5.31
C ASP A 17 -14.90 -1.81 -4.05
N PRO A 18 -15.80 -2.01 -3.06
CA PRO A 18 -15.80 -1.20 -1.85
C PRO A 18 -14.55 -1.40 -0.98
N ILE A 19 -13.94 -2.59 -1.00
CA ILE A 19 -12.71 -2.85 -0.23
C ILE A 19 -11.54 -2.10 -0.87
N LEU A 20 -11.42 -2.16 -2.19
CA LEU A 20 -10.40 -1.38 -2.90
C LEU A 20 -10.60 0.12 -2.68
N ARG A 21 -11.85 0.58 -2.73
CA ARG A 21 -12.18 1.99 -2.50
C ARG A 21 -11.72 2.45 -1.12
N GLU A 22 -12.01 1.67 -0.08
CA GLU A 22 -11.58 1.99 1.28
C GLU A 22 -10.06 2.07 1.38
N SER A 23 -9.38 1.08 0.82
CA SER A 23 -7.93 1.04 0.83
C SER A 23 -7.33 2.26 0.13
N LEU A 24 -7.83 2.60 -1.05
CA LEU A 24 -7.35 3.77 -1.79
C LEU A 24 -7.59 5.06 -1.02
N GLY A 25 -8.72 5.16 -0.32
CA GLY A 25 -9.02 6.30 0.54
C GLY A 25 -8.00 6.43 1.68
N CYS A 26 -7.64 5.31 2.29
CA CYS A 26 -6.61 5.29 3.33
C CYS A 26 -5.25 5.72 2.77
N LEU A 27 -4.87 5.19 1.62
CA LEU A 27 -3.59 5.54 1.00
C LEU A 27 -3.53 7.03 0.66
N LEU A 28 -4.59 7.58 0.09
CA LEU A 28 -4.65 9.01 -0.18
C LEU A 28 -4.54 9.84 1.09
N SER A 29 -5.21 9.42 2.16
CA SER A 29 -5.15 10.12 3.43
C SER A 29 -3.73 10.18 3.99
N HIS A 30 -2.96 9.11 3.84
CA HIS A 30 -1.60 9.04 4.37
C HIS A 30 -0.58 9.73 3.48
N PHE A 31 -0.75 9.65 2.17
CA PHE A 31 0.28 10.08 1.22
C PHE A 31 -0.11 11.31 0.40
N HIS A 32 -1.34 11.79 0.55
CA HIS A 32 -1.85 12.93 -0.20
C HIS A 32 -0.95 14.19 -0.13
N PRO A 33 -0.41 14.54 1.04
CA PRO A 33 0.46 15.72 1.10
C PRO A 33 1.70 15.64 0.22
N GLU A 34 2.19 14.44 -0.04
CA GLU A 34 3.36 14.24 -0.89
C GLU A 34 3.00 14.28 -2.36
N TRP A 35 1.82 13.78 -2.70
CA TRP A 35 1.48 13.51 -4.09
C TRP A 35 0.32 14.36 -4.63
N GLY A 36 -0.17 15.29 -3.83
CA GLY A 36 -1.15 16.28 -4.28
C GLY A 36 -2.43 15.66 -4.84
N ASP A 37 -2.82 16.09 -6.02
CA ASP A 37 -4.08 15.72 -6.63
C ASP A 37 -3.99 14.47 -7.52
N ARG A 38 -3.08 13.57 -7.22
CA ARG A 38 -2.94 12.37 -8.02
C ARG A 38 -4.17 11.48 -7.92
N GLU A 39 -4.44 10.75 -8.98
CA GLU A 39 -5.51 9.78 -8.99
C GLU A 39 -5.28 8.71 -7.92
N PRO A 40 -6.34 8.19 -7.27
CA PRO A 40 -6.18 7.20 -6.21
C PRO A 40 -5.38 5.97 -6.66
N LEU A 41 -5.64 5.49 -7.86
CA LEU A 41 -4.95 4.30 -8.35
C LEU A 41 -3.47 4.59 -8.68
N ASP A 42 -3.14 5.84 -8.98
CA ASP A 42 -1.74 6.25 -9.18
C ASP A 42 -0.95 6.11 -7.88
N VAL A 43 -1.56 6.46 -6.75
CA VAL A 43 -0.93 6.27 -5.44
C VAL A 43 -0.66 4.79 -5.18
N PHE A 44 -1.66 3.94 -5.45
CA PHE A 44 -1.50 2.50 -5.33
C PHE A 44 -0.33 2.01 -6.20
N ASN A 45 -0.30 2.42 -7.45
CA ASN A 45 0.72 1.99 -8.40
C ASN A 45 2.12 2.45 -8.01
N ARG A 46 2.26 3.64 -7.43
CA ARG A 46 3.54 4.13 -6.93
C ARG A 46 4.03 3.31 -5.74
N LEU A 47 3.13 3.02 -4.81
CA LEU A 47 3.47 2.21 -3.65
C LEU A 47 3.80 0.78 -4.04
N LEU A 48 3.06 0.22 -4.98
CA LEU A 48 3.33 -1.12 -5.47
C LEU A 48 4.73 -1.20 -6.09
N ALA A 49 5.06 -0.27 -6.98
CA ALA A 49 6.38 -0.24 -7.62
C ALA A 49 7.49 -0.10 -6.58
N LYS A 50 7.32 0.79 -5.60
CA LYS A 50 8.30 1.00 -4.54
C LYS A 50 8.54 -0.27 -3.73
N ASN A 51 7.50 -1.05 -3.47
CA ASN A 51 7.58 -2.20 -2.58
C ASN A 51 7.84 -3.52 -3.31
N LEU A 52 7.71 -3.57 -4.62
CA LEU A 52 8.14 -4.75 -5.38
C LEU A 52 9.66 -4.86 -5.43
N GLY A 53 10.35 -3.78 -5.13
CA GLY A 53 11.76 -3.83 -4.81
C GLY A 53 12.63 -4.47 -5.88
N ARG A 54 13.06 -5.68 -5.62
CA ARG A 54 14.03 -6.37 -6.46
C ARG A 54 13.55 -6.66 -7.87
N ALA A 55 12.24 -6.78 -8.04
CA ALA A 55 11.66 -7.06 -9.35
C ALA A 55 11.31 -5.80 -10.10
N GLY A 56 11.39 -4.65 -9.44
CA GLY A 56 10.98 -3.38 -10.02
C GLY A 56 12.15 -2.48 -10.36
N PRO A 57 11.87 -1.36 -11.00
CA PRO A 57 12.91 -0.40 -11.34
C PRO A 57 13.47 0.23 -10.08
N ARG A 58 14.78 0.47 -10.07
CA ARG A 58 15.44 1.14 -8.95
C ARG A 58 15.15 2.64 -8.91
N LYS A 59 14.72 3.18 -10.03
CA LYS A 59 14.37 4.60 -10.14
C LYS A 59 12.93 4.81 -9.72
N ALA A 60 12.60 6.05 -9.39
CA ALA A 60 11.22 6.42 -9.12
C ALA A 60 10.33 6.08 -10.31
N GLY A 61 9.25 5.39 -10.03
CA GLY A 61 8.34 4.94 -11.06
C GLY A 61 7.02 4.46 -10.50
N HIS A 62 6.19 3.94 -11.35
CA HIS A 62 4.95 3.31 -10.93
C HIS A 62 4.67 2.08 -11.80
N THR A 63 3.83 1.19 -11.27
CA THR A 63 3.27 0.12 -12.07
C THR A 63 2.06 0.66 -12.84
N ASP A 64 1.57 -0.13 -13.78
CA ASP A 64 0.42 0.26 -14.60
C ASP A 64 -0.74 -0.71 -14.36
N VAL A 65 -1.08 -0.90 -13.10
CA VAL A 65 -2.16 -1.80 -12.70
C VAL A 65 -3.49 -1.05 -12.74
N ARG A 66 -4.48 -1.70 -13.34
CA ARG A 66 -5.84 -1.18 -13.40
C ARG A 66 -6.70 -1.82 -12.31
N ALA A 67 -7.80 -1.17 -11.96
CA ALA A 67 -8.69 -1.67 -10.93
C ALA A 67 -9.17 -3.11 -11.23
N GLU A 68 -9.42 -3.44 -12.49
CA GLU A 68 -9.87 -4.76 -12.89
C GLU A 68 -8.84 -5.87 -12.65
N GLN A 69 -7.59 -5.50 -12.47
CA GLN A 69 -6.50 -6.44 -12.22
C GLN A 69 -6.27 -6.68 -10.72
N ILE A 70 -7.06 -6.04 -9.87
CA ILE A 70 -6.89 -6.10 -8.42
C ILE A 70 -8.08 -6.83 -7.81
N ALA A 71 -7.81 -7.91 -7.08
CA ALA A 71 -8.79 -8.59 -6.24
C ALA A 71 -8.49 -8.25 -4.79
N SER A 72 -9.44 -7.64 -4.09
CA SER A 72 -9.22 -7.14 -2.74
C SER A 72 -10.03 -7.93 -1.72
N GLN A 73 -9.40 -8.25 -0.60
CA GLN A 73 -10.04 -8.99 0.49
C GLN A 73 -9.67 -8.38 1.83
N ARG A 74 -10.60 -8.44 2.78
CA ARG A 74 -10.32 -8.07 4.16
C ARG A 74 -10.07 -9.34 4.97
N GLU A 75 -9.00 -9.33 5.76
CA GLU A 75 -8.59 -10.46 6.57
C GLU A 75 -8.14 -10.02 7.95
N GLN A 76 -7.97 -10.99 8.84
CA GLN A 76 -7.40 -10.77 10.17
C GLN A 76 -6.08 -11.52 10.26
N TRP A 77 -5.03 -10.81 10.63
CA TRP A 77 -3.69 -11.38 10.70
C TRP A 77 -3.09 -11.20 12.09
N THR A 78 -2.26 -12.17 12.49
CA THR A 78 -1.51 -12.07 13.74
C THR A 78 -0.30 -11.15 13.59
N THR A 79 0.20 -10.66 14.71
CA THR A 79 1.47 -9.92 14.72
C THR A 79 2.61 -10.75 14.16
N ALA A 80 2.64 -12.06 14.48
CA ALA A 80 3.68 -12.95 13.97
C ALA A 80 3.69 -13.02 12.44
N ASP A 81 2.51 -13.16 11.83
CA ASP A 81 2.42 -13.22 10.37
C ASP A 81 2.78 -11.90 9.72
N LEU A 82 2.30 -10.80 10.28
CA LEU A 82 2.66 -9.47 9.76
C LEU A 82 4.14 -9.19 9.94
N GLY A 83 4.73 -9.62 11.04
CA GLY A 83 6.15 -9.41 11.32
C GLY A 83 7.06 -10.03 10.29
N LYS A 84 6.63 -11.11 9.66
CA LYS A 84 7.39 -11.76 8.58
C LYS A 84 7.49 -10.89 7.33
N LEU A 85 6.56 -9.96 7.16
CA LEU A 85 6.50 -9.10 5.99
C LEU A 85 7.18 -7.74 6.22
N ARG A 86 7.51 -7.41 7.47
CA ARG A 86 8.08 -6.09 7.77
C ARG A 86 9.40 -5.87 7.05
N ARG A 87 9.63 -4.62 6.66
CA ARG A 87 10.85 -4.23 5.96
C ARG A 87 11.71 -3.40 6.88
N GLY A 88 12.89 -3.96 7.25
CA GLY A 88 13.83 -3.27 8.10
C GLY A 88 13.28 -2.94 9.47
N HIS A 89 13.93 -2.02 10.12
CA HIS A 89 13.56 -1.54 11.44
C HIS A 89 13.14 -0.07 11.35
N SER A 90 11.95 0.16 10.81
CA SER A 90 11.44 1.52 10.81
C SER A 90 11.06 1.94 12.23
N ASP A 91 11.09 3.25 12.45
CA ASP A 91 10.82 3.81 13.77
C ASP A 91 9.41 3.41 14.26
N PRO A 92 9.30 2.65 15.35
CA PRO A 92 7.99 2.26 15.87
C PRO A 92 7.20 3.43 16.47
N ALA A 93 7.85 4.57 16.71
CA ALA A 93 7.17 5.77 17.19
C ALA A 93 6.41 6.49 16.07
N GLY A 94 6.32 5.90 14.90
CA GLY A 94 5.59 6.48 13.78
C GLY A 94 4.11 6.61 14.02
N VAL A 95 3.41 6.94 12.98
CA VAL A 95 2.01 7.34 13.00
C VAL A 95 1.10 6.24 13.56
N ASP A 96 0.29 6.61 14.54
CA ASP A 96 -0.72 5.73 15.12
C ASP A 96 -2.06 6.05 14.43
N VAL A 97 -2.45 5.25 13.47
CA VAL A 97 -3.69 5.43 12.71
C VAL A 97 -4.56 4.19 12.77
N ALA A 98 -5.86 4.41 12.77
CA ALA A 98 -6.85 3.35 12.84
C ALA A 98 -7.25 2.85 11.44
N CYS A 99 -6.30 2.71 10.55
CA CYS A 99 -6.52 2.15 9.23
C CYS A 99 -6.08 0.69 9.20
N PRO A 100 -6.67 -0.14 8.34
CA PRO A 100 -6.15 -1.49 8.13
C PRO A 100 -4.71 -1.44 7.64
N ILE A 101 -3.96 -2.50 7.91
CA ILE A 101 -2.69 -2.71 7.21
C ILE A 101 -3.02 -3.03 5.75
N ILE A 102 -2.30 -2.45 4.83
CA ILE A 102 -2.55 -2.64 3.41
C ILE A 102 -1.40 -3.43 2.79
N LEU A 103 -1.76 -4.59 2.26
CA LEU A 103 -0.81 -5.53 1.65
C LEU A 103 -1.12 -5.67 0.17
N ALA A 104 -0.09 -6.01 -0.60
CA ALA A 104 -0.27 -6.43 -1.99
C ALA A 104 0.44 -7.75 -2.22
N GLU A 105 -0.20 -8.63 -2.97
CA GLU A 105 0.38 -9.89 -3.41
C GLU A 105 0.53 -9.86 -4.92
N TYR A 106 1.74 -10.16 -5.37
CA TYR A 106 2.05 -10.24 -6.78
C TYR A 106 3.06 -11.36 -7.01
N ALA A 107 2.75 -12.24 -7.94
CA ALA A 107 3.64 -13.35 -8.31
C ALA A 107 4.06 -14.22 -7.10
N GLY A 108 3.15 -14.42 -6.16
CA GLY A 108 3.40 -15.23 -4.97
C GLY A 108 4.14 -14.52 -3.85
N GLU A 109 4.52 -13.27 -4.04
CA GLU A 109 5.16 -12.47 -3.00
C GLU A 109 4.18 -11.47 -2.40
N THR A 110 4.19 -11.36 -1.08
CA THR A 110 3.34 -10.40 -0.36
C THR A 110 4.21 -9.28 0.20
N ARG A 111 3.78 -8.05 -0.01
CA ARG A 111 4.49 -6.86 0.43
C ARG A 111 3.55 -5.92 1.17
N VAL A 112 4.11 -5.20 2.14
CA VAL A 112 3.37 -4.17 2.88
C VAL A 112 3.38 -2.88 2.05
N LEU A 113 2.20 -2.39 1.69
CA LEU A 113 2.08 -1.08 1.05
C LEU A 113 1.96 0.03 2.07
N ASP A 114 1.26 -0.22 3.17
CA ASP A 114 1.08 0.76 4.23
C ASP A 114 0.94 0.06 5.57
N GLY A 115 1.66 0.56 6.59
CA GLY A 115 1.55 0.08 7.95
C GLY A 115 2.81 -0.54 8.53
N ASN A 116 3.96 -0.43 7.87
CA ASN A 116 5.19 -1.04 8.36
C ASN A 116 5.60 -0.52 9.75
N HIS A 117 5.40 0.77 10.04
CA HIS A 117 5.69 1.33 11.36
C HIS A 117 4.81 0.70 12.43
N ARG A 118 3.53 0.50 12.15
CA ARG A 118 2.59 -0.14 13.08
C ARG A 118 2.97 -1.59 13.32
N ILE A 119 3.35 -2.31 12.27
CA ILE A 119 3.80 -3.71 12.40
C ILE A 119 5.03 -3.77 13.31
N ASN A 120 6.00 -2.89 13.12
CA ASN A 120 7.20 -2.86 13.96
C ASN A 120 6.86 -2.59 15.42
N ARG A 121 5.92 -1.67 15.68
CA ARG A 121 5.45 -1.41 17.04
C ARG A 121 4.84 -2.64 17.67
N TRP A 122 3.95 -3.32 16.94
CA TRP A 122 3.28 -4.50 17.48
C TRP A 122 4.25 -5.63 17.76
N VAL A 123 5.24 -5.82 16.88
CA VAL A 123 6.29 -6.82 17.10
C VAL A 123 7.07 -6.48 18.38
N ASN A 124 7.47 -5.22 18.54
CA ASN A 124 8.24 -4.78 19.71
C ASN A 124 7.44 -4.91 21.01
N GLU A 125 6.12 -4.73 20.95
CA GLU A 125 5.24 -4.83 22.10
C GLU A 125 4.70 -6.24 22.36
N ASN A 126 5.07 -7.21 21.52
CA ASN A 126 4.52 -8.56 21.56
C ASN A 126 2.98 -8.55 21.56
N ASP A 127 2.41 -7.73 20.72
CA ASP A 127 0.96 -7.58 20.62
C ASP A 127 0.32 -8.90 20.20
N SER A 128 -0.63 -9.38 20.96
CA SER A 128 -1.29 -10.68 20.73
C SER A 128 -2.63 -10.55 20.02
N ARG A 129 -3.05 -9.33 19.68
CA ARG A 129 -4.33 -9.11 19.02
C ARG A 129 -4.28 -9.55 17.55
N MET A 130 -5.45 -9.80 17.00
CA MET A 130 -5.61 -9.92 15.55
C MET A 130 -5.72 -8.52 14.97
N HIS A 131 -5.14 -8.32 13.82
CA HIS A 131 -5.09 -7.02 13.17
C HIS A 131 -5.86 -7.03 11.86
N ASP A 132 -6.58 -5.95 11.60
CA ASP A 132 -7.35 -5.77 10.38
C ASP A 132 -6.42 -5.50 9.21
N VAL A 133 -6.58 -6.27 8.15
CA VAL A 133 -5.71 -6.23 6.97
C VAL A 133 -6.57 -6.20 5.72
N ILE A 134 -6.19 -5.38 4.76
CA ILE A 134 -6.71 -5.48 3.40
C ILE A 134 -5.58 -5.99 2.52
N ILE A 135 -5.82 -7.09 1.82
CA ILE A 135 -4.84 -7.64 0.89
C ILE A 135 -5.36 -7.52 -0.54
N HIS A 136 -4.51 -7.00 -1.40
CA HIS A 136 -4.78 -6.82 -2.82
C HIS A 136 -3.95 -7.82 -3.60
N THR A 137 -4.63 -8.75 -4.28
CA THR A 137 -3.96 -9.68 -5.18
C THR A 137 -3.96 -9.07 -6.57
N VAL A 138 -2.76 -8.87 -7.10
CA VAL A 138 -2.56 -8.20 -8.38
C VAL A 138 -2.26 -9.23 -9.45
N ALA A 139 -2.95 -9.12 -10.58
CA ALA A 139 -2.72 -10.00 -11.72
C ALA A 139 -1.29 -9.87 -12.24
N ASN A 140 -0.78 -10.95 -12.85
CA ASN A 140 0.63 -11.10 -13.19
C ASN A 140 1.20 -10.03 -14.10
N ALA A 141 0.42 -9.40 -14.92
CA ALA A 141 0.92 -8.45 -15.90
C ALA A 141 1.07 -7.06 -15.30
N VAL A 142 2.17 -6.85 -14.58
CA VAL A 142 2.50 -5.53 -14.03
C VAL A 142 3.52 -4.85 -14.92
N GLY A 143 3.12 -3.74 -15.53
CA GLY A 143 4.02 -2.90 -16.29
C GLY A 143 4.66 -1.86 -15.39
N PHE A 144 5.94 -1.60 -15.57
CA PHE A 144 6.64 -0.54 -14.86
C PHE A 144 6.81 0.67 -15.75
N VAL A 145 6.47 1.83 -15.22
CA VAL A 145 6.62 3.10 -15.92
C VAL A 145 7.63 3.95 -15.16
N ASP A 146 8.70 4.37 -15.82
CA ASP A 146 9.72 5.21 -15.22
C ASP A 146 9.22 6.65 -15.20
N LEU A 147 9.15 7.22 -14.01
CA LEU A 147 8.72 8.59 -13.79
C LEU A 147 9.87 9.56 -13.61
N SER A 148 11.11 9.08 -13.65
CA SER A 148 12.23 10.01 -13.52
C SER A 148 12.25 10.93 -14.73
N PRO A 149 12.56 12.20 -14.52
CA PRO A 149 12.67 13.12 -15.63
C PRO A 149 13.82 12.70 -16.49
N ASP A 150 13.79 12.57 -17.64
CA ASP A 150 14.71 12.15 -18.32
C ASP A 150 15.26 12.01 -18.85
N THR A 151 15.33 11.70 -19.12
CA THR A 151 15.83 10.97 -19.37
C THR A 151 16.68 10.81 -20.24
N GLY A 152 17.11 11.18 -20.34
CA GLY A 152 18.03 10.93 -20.94
C GLY A 152 18.16 10.33 -21.96
N GLY A 153 17.51 9.85 -21.81
CA GLY A 153 17.55 9.17 -22.74
C GLY A 153 17.95 9.67 -23.76
N ALA A 154 17.58 10.32 -23.40
CA ALA A 154 17.86 10.79 -24.49
C ALA A 154 18.96 10.45 -24.97
#